data_f62f36183a47f8a2e3d18dde5ae5169e
#
_entry.id   f62f36183a47f8a2e3d18dde5ae5169e
#
_cell.length_a   1.000
_cell.length_b   1.000
_cell.length_c   1.000
_cell.angle_alpha   90.00
_cell.angle_beta   90.00
_cell.angle_gamma   90.00
#
_symmetry.space_group_name_H-M   'P 1'
#
loop_
_entity.id
_entity.type
_entity.pdbx_description
1 polymer ?
#
loop_
_entity_poly.entity_id
_entity_poly.type
_entity_poly.pdbx_seq_one_letter_code
_entity_poly.pdbx_strand_id
1 'polypeptide(L)' 'MKAKIRLDTMRDITDFVRICTGIIPQIHITDGAGLKVSGKSLLGVMYAMEFDEIWCECDIDIYHEIERFIVV' A
#
# COMPACT_ATOMS: atom_id res chain seq x y z
N MET A 1 3.34 -6.05 9.85
CA MET A 1 1.97 -6.47 9.47
C MET A 1 1.88 -6.70 7.97
N LYS A 2 0.91 -7.49 7.55
CA LYS A 2 0.59 -7.67 6.14
C LYS A 2 -0.94 -7.67 6.02
N ALA A 3 -1.47 -6.80 5.17
CA ALA A 3 -2.91 -6.66 5.00
C ALA A 3 -3.26 -6.46 3.54
N LYS A 4 -4.33 -7.11 3.09
CA LYS A 4 -4.84 -6.90 1.75
C LYS A 4 -5.52 -5.54 1.70
N ILE A 5 -5.22 -4.76 0.67
CA ILE A 5 -5.77 -3.43 0.52
C ILE A 5 -6.43 -3.26 -0.84
N ARG A 6 -7.21 -2.20 -0.97
CA ARG A 6 -7.91 -1.85 -2.19
C ARG A 6 -7.80 -0.35 -2.43
N LEU A 7 -7.35 0.01 -3.61
CA LEU A 7 -7.23 1.40 -4.05
C LEU A 7 -8.00 1.52 -5.36
N ASP A 8 -9.11 2.24 -5.34
CA ASP A 8 -10.05 2.26 -6.47
C ASP A 8 -9.87 3.45 -7.39
N THR A 9 -9.33 4.57 -6.88
CA THR A 9 -9.23 5.82 -7.62
C THR A 9 -7.84 6.42 -7.50
N MET A 10 -7.52 7.36 -8.40
CA MET A 10 -6.25 8.11 -8.26
C MET A 10 -6.17 8.84 -6.93
N ARG A 11 -7.30 9.32 -6.42
CA ARG A 11 -7.31 9.97 -5.11
C ARG A 11 -6.92 9.01 -4.00
N ASP A 12 -7.42 7.76 -4.07
CA ASP A 12 -7.03 6.73 -3.10
C ASP A 12 -5.52 6.50 -3.16
N ILE A 13 -4.97 6.41 -4.36
CA ILE A 13 -3.54 6.20 -4.55
C ILE A 13 -2.73 7.35 -3.96
N THR A 14 -3.08 8.58 -4.28
CA THR A 14 -2.34 9.75 -3.78
C THR A 14 -2.48 9.88 -2.27
N ASP A 15 -3.66 9.62 -1.72
CA ASP A 15 -3.88 9.67 -0.28
C ASP A 15 -3.07 8.57 0.42
N PHE A 16 -3.05 7.36 -0.14
CA PHE A 16 -2.30 6.25 0.43
C PHE A 16 -0.80 6.57 0.47
N VAL A 17 -0.26 7.05 -0.65
CA VAL A 17 1.17 7.40 -0.73
C VAL A 17 1.50 8.51 0.27
N ARG A 18 0.64 9.50 0.41
CA ARG A 18 0.85 10.59 1.37
C ARG A 18 0.91 10.07 2.80
N ILE A 19 -0.03 9.18 3.15
CA ILE A 19 -0.05 8.57 4.48
C ILE A 19 1.24 7.77 4.71
N CYS A 20 1.63 6.94 3.75
CA CYS A 20 2.83 6.12 3.87
C CYS A 20 4.10 6.97 3.99
N THR A 21 4.14 8.10 3.30
CA THR A 21 5.29 9.01 3.35
C THR A 21 5.51 9.55 4.76
N GLY A 22 4.44 9.71 5.53
CA GLY A 22 4.52 10.17 6.92
C GLY A 22 4.92 9.11 7.92
N ILE A 23 5.09 7.86 7.48
CA ILE A 23 5.46 6.73 8.34
C ILE A 23 6.93 6.41 8.12
N ILE A 24 7.71 6.33 9.22
CA ILE A 24 9.17 6.18 9.11
C ILE A 24 9.61 4.84 8.52
N PRO A 25 9.12 3.68 8.97
CA PRO A 25 9.55 2.39 8.41
C PRO A 25 9.21 2.25 6.94
N GLN A 26 9.92 1.36 6.26
CA GLN A 26 9.61 0.99 4.89
C GLN A 26 8.23 0.35 4.81
N ILE A 27 7.48 0.71 3.78
CA ILE A 27 6.18 0.12 3.49
C ILE A 27 6.26 -0.42 2.08
N HIS A 28 5.93 -1.71 1.90
CA HIS A 28 5.94 -2.35 0.60
C HIS A 28 4.53 -2.70 0.17
N ILE A 29 4.27 -2.52 -1.11
CA ILE A 29 3.06 -3.03 -1.76
C ILE A 29 3.49 -4.21 -2.60
N THR A 30 2.85 -5.35 -2.42
CA THR A 30 3.24 -6.60 -3.06
C THR A 30 2.02 -7.29 -3.67
N ASP A 31 2.29 -8.13 -4.68
CA ASP A 31 1.25 -8.98 -5.27
C ASP A 31 1.11 -10.32 -4.54
N GLY A 32 1.95 -10.53 -3.51
CA GLY A 32 1.97 -11.79 -2.79
C GLY A 32 2.78 -12.89 -3.48
N ALA A 33 3.34 -12.62 -4.65
CA ALA A 33 4.03 -13.62 -5.46
C ALA A 33 5.47 -13.23 -5.82
N GLY A 34 6.00 -12.16 -5.24
CA GLY A 34 7.39 -11.78 -5.41
C GLY A 34 7.62 -10.37 -5.94
N LEU A 35 6.62 -9.73 -6.50
CA LEU A 35 6.75 -8.33 -6.91
C LEU A 35 6.52 -7.43 -5.70
N LYS A 36 7.38 -6.43 -5.55
CA LYS A 36 7.29 -5.45 -4.46
C LYS A 36 7.62 -4.06 -4.98
N VAL A 37 6.84 -3.09 -4.53
CA VAL A 37 7.12 -1.68 -4.80
C VAL A 37 7.02 -0.92 -3.49
N SER A 38 7.61 0.28 -3.44
CA SER A 38 7.52 1.11 -2.24
C SER A 38 6.13 1.75 -2.14
N GLY A 39 5.51 1.65 -0.96
CA GLY A 39 4.25 2.34 -0.67
C GLY A 39 4.42 3.85 -0.62
N LYS A 40 5.67 4.34 -0.56
CA LYS A 40 5.98 5.78 -0.55
C LYS A 40 6.26 6.32 -1.93
N SER A 41 6.21 5.48 -2.97
CA SER A 41 6.43 5.88 -4.36
C SER A 41 5.11 5.93 -5.11
N LEU A 42 4.74 7.12 -5.57
CA LEU A 42 3.52 7.29 -6.34
C LEU A 42 3.53 6.41 -7.59
N LEU A 43 4.64 6.42 -8.34
CA LEU A 43 4.76 5.59 -9.54
C LEU A 43 4.73 4.11 -9.19
N GLY A 44 5.37 3.71 -8.09
CA GLY A 44 5.35 2.32 -7.65
C GLY A 44 3.95 1.84 -7.31
N VAL A 45 3.19 2.64 -6.58
CA VAL A 45 1.82 2.28 -6.21
C VAL A 45 0.91 2.28 -7.45
N MET A 46 1.11 3.21 -8.37
CA MET A 46 0.37 3.20 -9.64
C MET A 46 0.65 1.92 -10.42
N TYR A 47 1.92 1.48 -10.47
CA TYR A 47 2.26 0.22 -11.11
C TYR A 47 1.56 -0.97 -10.43
N ALA A 48 1.45 -0.92 -9.09
CA ALA A 48 0.82 -2.00 -8.34
C ALA A 48 -0.66 -2.18 -8.67
N MET A 49 -1.29 -1.20 -9.31
CA MET A 49 -2.68 -1.34 -9.75
C MET A 49 -2.84 -2.41 -10.83
N GLU A 50 -1.75 -2.83 -11.46
CA GLU A 50 -1.76 -3.93 -12.43
C GLU A 50 -1.72 -5.30 -11.74
N PHE A 51 -1.47 -5.36 -10.44
CA PHE A 51 -1.46 -6.61 -9.70
C PHE A 51 -2.88 -7.16 -9.55
N ASP A 52 -3.04 -8.49 -9.57
CA ASP A 52 -4.33 -9.13 -9.34
C ASP A 52 -4.82 -8.87 -7.91
N GLU A 53 -3.91 -8.89 -6.95
CA GLU A 53 -4.18 -8.56 -5.57
C GLU A 53 -3.08 -7.62 -5.09
N ILE A 54 -3.41 -6.73 -4.17
CA ILE A 54 -2.42 -5.86 -3.57
C ILE A 54 -2.43 -6.02 -2.05
N TRP A 55 -1.23 -6.18 -1.50
CA TRP A 55 -1.00 -6.36 -0.08
C TRP A 55 -0.05 -5.30 0.40
N CYS A 56 -0.33 -4.75 1.57
CA CYS A 56 0.54 -3.79 2.24
C CYS A 56 1.33 -4.52 3.32
N GLU A 57 2.67 -4.42 3.25
CA GLU A 57 3.57 -5.02 4.23
C GLU A 57 4.36 -3.93 4.94
N CYS A 58 4.43 -4.04 6.26
CA CYS A 58 5.21 -3.11 7.07
C CYS A 58 5.69 -3.84 8.33
N ASP A 59 6.88 -3.48 8.83
CA ASP A 59 7.43 -4.12 10.03
C ASP A 59 6.67 -3.77 11.30
N ILE A 60 5.95 -2.65 11.30
CA ILE A 60 5.13 -2.25 12.44
C ILE A 60 3.65 -2.30 12.05
N ASP A 61 2.78 -2.22 13.05
CA ASP A 61 1.34 -2.21 12.83
C ASP A 61 0.90 -0.79 12.46
N ILE A 62 0.49 -0.61 11.21
CA ILE A 62 -0.03 0.67 10.71
C ILE A 62 -1.51 0.57 10.35
N TYR A 63 -2.22 -0.38 10.96
CA TYR A 63 -3.61 -0.65 10.61
C TYR A 63 -4.47 0.62 10.66
N HIS A 64 -4.36 1.39 11.74
CA HIS A 64 -5.20 2.56 11.90
C HIS A 64 -4.92 3.65 10.86
N GLU A 65 -3.68 3.76 10.43
CA GLU A 65 -3.29 4.76 9.44
C GLU A 65 -3.85 4.47 8.05
N ILE A 66 -4.03 3.19 7.72
CA ILE A 66 -4.49 2.77 6.39
C ILE A 66 -5.83 2.04 6.43
N GLU A 67 -6.54 2.13 7.54
CA GLU A 67 -7.77 1.35 7.78
C GLU A 67 -8.79 1.46 6.65
N ARG A 68 -8.97 2.64 6.09
CA ARG A 68 -9.98 2.85 5.04
C ARG A 68 -9.67 2.08 3.75
N PHE A 69 -8.44 1.63 3.57
CA PHE A 69 -8.04 0.88 2.38
C PHE A 69 -8.03 -0.63 2.60
N ILE A 70 -8.19 -1.08 3.83
CA ILE A 70 -8.09 -2.51 4.14
C ILE A 70 -9.34 -3.24 3.67
N VAL A 71 -9.11 -4.37 3.00
CA VAL A 71 -10.19 -5.26 2.57
C VAL A 71 -10.57 -6.17 3.73
N VAL A 72 -11.84 -6.16 4.07
CA VAL A 72 -12.38 -6.95 5.18
C VAL A 72 -13.02 -8.22 4.66
#